data_5865f5eb7385328c6b51b1e19c627620
#
_entry.id   5865f5eb7385328c6b51b1e19c627620
#
_cell.length_a   1.000
_cell.length_b   1.000
_cell.length_c   1.000
_cell.angle_alpha   90.00
_cell.angle_beta   90.00
_cell.angle_gamma   90.00
#
_symmetry.space_group_name_H-M   'P 1'
#
loop_
_entity.id
_entity.type
_entity.pdbx_description
1 polymer ?
#
loop_
_entity_poly.entity_id
_entity_poly.type
_entity_poly.pdbx_seq_one_letter_code
_entity_poly.pdbx_strand_id
1 'polypeptide(L)'
;MRAQDFIQEYSRKGHTAWEAAALSLFRQGELTLWPWVDLPLSNGTDTLILRVQSDVLAVGTPEDYLRLPMTPNAAQAIGNLIPGGALLTTPIIEYRIWQQAQHKLPPTDMAPNKGINLEQFREHSALIDNQLAARGATSGQLITGHKKGVVIANFYKPGKVLICCWFRPPPAADVFDDRRAIGTPGRQPVQPKSNIHGDFYFDYSHGIRLVHPIAVLNGQEIPTAQVYQHPVYSNLVSDDGPLRVLRYPTNVPVTPSPTAFAYRSVQREDPPPLDFAHVFTMPSISDYALDKIRQQRIALARRLRTAS
;
A
#
# COMPACT_ATOMS: atom_id res chain seq x y z
N MET A 1 1.26 23.86 8.12
CA MET A 1 -0.19 24.17 7.82
C MET A 1 -1.05 23.16 8.53
N ARG A 2 -2.15 23.53 9.22
CA ARG A 2 -3.12 22.57 9.78
C ARG A 2 -4.09 22.08 8.68
N ALA A 3 -4.71 20.91 8.87
CA ALA A 3 -5.70 20.41 7.91
C ALA A 3 -6.90 21.34 7.73
N GLN A 4 -7.36 21.98 8.81
CA GLN A 4 -8.43 22.96 8.76
C GLN A 4 -8.07 24.14 7.85
N ASP A 5 -6.86 24.65 7.95
CA ASP A 5 -6.39 25.79 7.14
C ASP A 5 -6.30 25.37 5.66
N PHE A 6 -5.81 24.15 5.39
CA PHE A 6 -5.77 23.58 4.05
C PHE A 6 -7.17 23.48 3.42
N ILE A 7 -8.14 22.95 4.16
CA ILE A 7 -9.51 22.82 3.69
C ILE A 7 -10.11 24.21 3.42
N GLN A 8 -9.94 25.14 4.35
CA GLN A 8 -10.44 26.52 4.19
C GLN A 8 -9.89 27.20 2.93
N GLU A 9 -8.60 27.02 2.67
CA GLU A 9 -7.94 27.63 1.51
C GLU A 9 -8.30 26.96 0.19
N TYR A 10 -8.43 25.62 0.19
CA TYR A 10 -8.50 24.84 -1.06
C TYR A 10 -9.87 24.22 -1.36
N SER A 11 -10.87 24.26 -0.47
CA SER A 11 -12.17 23.60 -0.69
C SER A 11 -12.92 24.05 -1.95
N ARG A 12 -12.68 25.28 -2.39
CA ARG A 12 -13.27 25.85 -3.61
C ARG A 12 -12.37 25.77 -4.84
N LYS A 13 -11.16 25.21 -4.68
CA LYS A 13 -10.19 25.02 -5.77
C LYS A 13 -10.28 23.56 -6.25
N GLY A 14 -10.01 23.33 -7.53
CA GLY A 14 -10.03 21.94 -8.07
C GLY A 14 -8.90 21.07 -7.51
N HIS A 15 -9.01 19.76 -7.65
CA HIS A 15 -8.06 18.80 -7.11
C HIS A 15 -6.60 19.03 -7.57
N THR A 16 -6.39 19.52 -8.79
CA THR A 16 -5.05 19.87 -9.27
C THR A 16 -4.38 20.92 -8.37
N ALA A 17 -5.15 21.88 -7.84
CA ALA A 17 -4.62 22.86 -6.90
C ALA A 17 -4.28 22.22 -5.54
N TRP A 18 -5.05 21.24 -5.07
CA TRP A 18 -4.76 20.51 -3.83
C TRP A 18 -3.47 19.72 -3.95
N GLU A 19 -3.29 19.01 -5.07
CA GLU A 19 -2.10 18.22 -5.34
C GLU A 19 -0.85 19.08 -5.49
N ALA A 20 -0.97 20.22 -6.16
CA ALA A 20 0.12 21.19 -6.25
C ALA A 20 0.49 21.76 -4.88
N ALA A 21 -0.51 22.05 -4.04
CA ALA A 21 -0.29 22.49 -2.67
C ALA A 21 0.36 21.40 -1.82
N ALA A 22 -0.09 20.14 -1.90
CA ALA A 22 0.51 19.02 -1.18
C ALA A 22 1.98 18.83 -1.56
N LEU A 23 2.32 18.92 -2.85
CA LEU A 23 3.70 18.88 -3.33
C LEU A 23 4.54 20.05 -2.80
N SER A 24 3.96 21.25 -2.73
CA SER A 24 4.64 22.42 -2.15
C SER A 24 4.89 22.24 -0.66
N LEU A 25 3.88 21.80 0.09
CA LEU A 25 3.99 21.50 1.53
C LEU A 25 5.03 20.42 1.80
N PHE A 26 5.09 19.40 0.95
CA PHE A 26 6.12 18.36 1.07
C PHE A 26 7.54 18.96 0.95
N ARG A 27 7.78 19.82 -0.06
CA ARG A 27 9.08 20.48 -0.26
C ARG A 27 9.47 21.40 0.92
N GLN A 28 8.48 21.91 1.63
CA GLN A 28 8.66 22.75 2.82
C GLN A 28 8.80 21.94 4.12
N GLY A 29 8.66 20.61 4.05
CA GLY A 29 8.66 19.73 5.23
C GLY A 29 7.37 19.79 6.06
N GLU A 30 6.29 20.31 5.48
CA GLU A 30 5.00 20.51 6.15
C GLU A 30 3.95 19.43 5.81
N LEU A 31 4.24 18.50 4.89
CA LEU A 31 3.36 17.37 4.63
C LEU A 31 3.59 16.29 5.70
N THR A 32 2.53 15.75 6.26
CA THR A 32 2.64 14.68 7.24
C THR A 32 3.07 13.37 6.57
N LEU A 33 4.32 13.00 6.80
CA LEU A 33 4.80 11.65 6.55
C LEU A 33 4.71 10.86 7.86
N TRP A 34 3.92 9.81 7.84
CA TRP A 34 3.83 8.90 8.98
C TRP A 34 5.15 8.16 9.19
N PRO A 35 5.46 7.72 10.43
CA PRO A 35 6.65 6.93 10.70
C PRO A 35 6.77 5.73 9.76
N TRP A 36 8.00 5.43 9.37
CA TRP A 36 8.32 4.20 8.66
C TRP A 36 8.31 3.03 9.64
N VAL A 37 7.60 1.98 9.27
CA VAL A 37 7.46 0.75 10.05
C VAL A 37 8.04 -0.40 9.26
N ASP A 38 8.81 -1.25 9.92
CA ASP A 38 9.37 -2.45 9.31
C ASP A 38 8.24 -3.45 9.00
N LEU A 39 8.27 -3.96 7.78
CA LEU A 39 7.38 -5.00 7.28
C LEU A 39 8.24 -6.20 6.89
N PRO A 40 8.45 -7.17 7.78
CA PRO A 40 9.22 -8.36 7.48
C PRO A 40 8.45 -9.30 6.55
N LEU A 41 9.12 -9.79 5.52
CA LEU A 41 8.60 -10.72 4.52
C LEU A 41 9.57 -11.88 4.37
N SER A 42 9.03 -13.09 4.07
CA SER A 42 9.85 -14.25 3.74
C SER A 42 9.12 -15.18 2.79
N ASN A 43 9.87 -15.88 1.97
CA ASN A 43 9.41 -17.00 1.15
C ASN A 43 9.94 -18.36 1.64
N GLY A 44 10.52 -18.40 2.84
CA GLY A 44 11.14 -19.59 3.44
C GLY A 44 12.64 -19.74 3.13
N THR A 45 13.15 -19.12 2.07
CA THR A 45 14.57 -19.10 1.69
C THR A 45 15.18 -17.72 1.89
N ASP A 46 14.48 -16.69 1.40
CA ASP A 46 14.93 -15.31 1.47
C ASP A 46 14.11 -14.53 2.48
N THR A 47 14.75 -13.57 3.12
CA THR A 47 14.11 -12.60 4.03
C THR A 47 14.25 -11.20 3.47
N LEU A 48 13.18 -10.43 3.57
CA LEU A 48 13.13 -9.04 3.13
C LEU A 48 12.46 -8.20 4.21
N ILE A 49 13.10 -7.13 4.64
CA ILE A 49 12.47 -6.11 5.46
C ILE A 49 12.21 -4.89 4.57
N LEU A 50 10.94 -4.62 4.30
CA LEU A 50 10.51 -3.35 3.73
C LEU A 50 10.21 -2.37 4.85
N ARG A 51 10.35 -1.09 4.58
CA ARG A 51 9.82 -0.03 5.45
C ARG A 51 8.65 0.63 4.74
N VAL A 52 7.49 0.61 5.38
CA VAL A 52 6.27 1.21 4.85
C VAL A 52 5.78 2.31 5.80
N GLN A 53 5.05 3.28 5.29
CA GLN A 53 4.43 4.26 6.20
C GLN A 53 3.38 3.58 7.08
N SER A 54 3.29 3.98 8.35
CA SER A 54 2.34 3.37 9.30
C SER A 54 0.89 3.66 8.93
N ASP A 55 0.62 4.79 8.24
CA ASP A 55 -0.68 5.18 7.70
C ASP A 55 -0.52 5.74 6.28
N VAL A 56 -1.60 6.13 5.64
CA VAL A 56 -1.63 6.75 4.30
C VAL A 56 -1.24 8.24 4.39
N LEU A 57 -0.75 8.81 3.29
CA LEU A 57 -0.35 10.22 3.22
C LEU A 57 -1.45 11.15 3.75
N ALA A 58 -1.03 12.16 4.50
CA ALA A 58 -1.90 13.17 5.07
C ALA A 58 -1.31 14.58 4.92
N VAL A 59 -2.16 15.58 4.91
CA VAL A 59 -1.80 17.00 5.04
C VAL A 59 -2.24 17.49 6.41
N GLY A 60 -1.40 18.28 7.06
CA GLY A 60 -1.70 18.81 8.39
C GLY A 60 -0.57 18.60 9.39
N THR A 61 -0.91 18.81 10.66
CA THR A 61 -0.05 18.52 11.82
C THR A 61 -0.50 17.21 12.49
N PRO A 62 0.29 16.63 13.40
CA PRO A 62 -0.13 15.42 14.13
C PRO A 62 -1.46 15.59 14.88
N GLU A 63 -1.82 16.80 15.28
CA GLU A 63 -3.04 17.12 16.03
C GLU A 63 -4.24 17.48 15.13
N ASP A 64 -3.96 17.95 13.90
CA ASP A 64 -4.99 18.33 12.92
C ASP A 64 -4.52 18.01 11.51
N TYR A 65 -4.82 16.81 11.07
CA TYR A 65 -4.45 16.27 9.76
C TYR A 65 -5.66 15.76 8.98
N LEU A 66 -5.47 15.68 7.68
CA LEU A 66 -6.42 15.12 6.72
C LEU A 66 -5.71 14.05 5.91
N ARG A 67 -6.13 12.79 5.99
CA ARG A 67 -5.71 11.76 5.04
C ARG A 67 -6.18 12.17 3.64
N LEU A 68 -5.23 12.57 2.81
CA LEU A 68 -5.50 13.21 1.53
C LEU A 68 -5.46 12.20 0.38
N PRO A 69 -6.62 11.77 -0.14
CA PRO A 69 -6.67 11.07 -1.42
C PRO A 69 -6.15 11.97 -2.54
N MET A 70 -5.44 11.37 -3.49
CA MET A 70 -4.89 12.09 -4.64
C MET A 70 -4.74 11.15 -5.84
N THR A 71 -4.46 11.73 -6.99
CA THR A 71 -4.15 10.95 -8.19
C THR A 71 -2.87 10.13 -7.99
N PRO A 72 -2.72 8.98 -8.66
CA PRO A 72 -1.51 8.17 -8.59
C PRO A 72 -0.27 8.94 -9.08
N ASN A 73 -0.45 9.87 -10.04
CA ASN A 73 0.61 10.69 -10.59
C ASN A 73 1.14 11.69 -9.53
N ALA A 74 0.25 12.35 -8.79
CA ALA A 74 0.63 13.24 -7.67
C ALA A 74 1.26 12.45 -6.51
N ALA A 75 0.70 11.28 -6.18
CA ALA A 75 1.24 10.38 -5.17
C ALA A 75 2.68 9.96 -5.52
N GLN A 76 2.92 9.58 -6.77
CA GLN A 76 4.26 9.22 -7.24
C GLN A 76 5.20 10.43 -7.26
N ALA A 77 4.69 11.63 -7.57
CA ALA A 77 5.48 12.86 -7.51
C ALA A 77 6.00 13.13 -6.09
N ILE A 78 5.15 12.93 -5.06
CA ILE A 78 5.58 13.01 -3.65
C ILE A 78 6.61 11.93 -3.34
N GLY A 79 6.38 10.69 -3.76
CA GLY A 79 7.35 9.61 -3.61
C GLY A 79 8.71 9.91 -4.23
N ASN A 80 8.72 10.57 -5.39
CA ASN A 80 9.95 10.95 -6.09
C ASN A 80 10.76 12.05 -5.37
N LEU A 81 10.11 12.88 -4.57
CA LEU A 81 10.78 13.90 -3.76
C LEU A 81 11.51 13.31 -2.54
N ILE A 82 11.16 12.12 -2.09
CA ILE A 82 11.90 11.42 -1.04
C ILE A 82 13.26 10.97 -1.61
N PRO A 83 14.40 11.26 -0.94
CA PRO A 83 15.72 10.86 -1.42
C PRO A 83 15.80 9.37 -1.74
N GLY A 84 16.24 9.03 -2.96
CA GLY A 84 16.21 7.67 -3.51
C GLY A 84 14.89 7.27 -4.15
N GLY A 85 13.85 8.07 -4.01
CA GLY A 85 12.53 7.87 -4.62
C GLY A 85 11.72 6.73 -4.01
N ALA A 86 10.84 7.05 -3.07
CA ALA A 86 9.89 6.08 -2.54
C ALA A 86 8.97 5.51 -3.65
N LEU A 87 8.48 4.30 -3.44
CA LEU A 87 7.58 3.61 -4.35
C LEU A 87 6.18 3.52 -3.75
N LEU A 88 5.18 3.32 -4.59
CA LEU A 88 3.87 2.88 -4.12
C LEU A 88 3.93 1.40 -3.73
N THR A 89 2.99 0.99 -2.89
CA THR A 89 2.80 -0.42 -2.54
C THR A 89 2.40 -1.26 -3.76
N THR A 90 2.54 -2.56 -3.64
CA THR A 90 1.92 -3.53 -4.55
C THR A 90 0.72 -4.19 -3.86
N PRO A 91 -0.14 -4.91 -4.58
CA PRO A 91 -1.20 -5.70 -3.96
C PRO A 91 -0.70 -6.69 -2.90
N ILE A 92 0.45 -7.32 -3.13
CA ILE A 92 1.06 -8.23 -2.16
C ILE A 92 1.51 -7.49 -0.91
N ILE A 93 2.13 -6.32 -1.05
CA ILE A 93 2.56 -5.51 0.09
C ILE A 93 1.33 -5.06 0.91
N GLU A 94 0.25 -4.59 0.28
CA GLU A 94 -1.00 -4.23 0.97
C GLU A 94 -1.58 -5.43 1.73
N TYR A 95 -1.52 -6.62 1.15
CA TYR A 95 -1.95 -7.83 1.84
C TYR A 95 -1.05 -8.18 3.04
N ARG A 96 0.27 -8.02 2.91
CA ARG A 96 1.22 -8.23 4.02
C ARG A 96 1.03 -7.21 5.13
N ILE A 97 0.77 -5.95 4.77
CA ILE A 97 0.36 -4.92 5.72
C ILE A 97 -0.92 -5.37 6.45
N TRP A 98 -1.93 -5.86 5.71
CA TRP A 98 -3.14 -6.37 6.32
C TRP A 98 -2.87 -7.52 7.30
N GLN A 99 -2.00 -8.45 6.97
CA GLN A 99 -1.67 -9.56 7.85
C GLN A 99 -1.01 -9.09 9.15
N GLN A 100 -0.10 -8.12 9.09
CA GLN A 100 0.80 -7.73 10.17
C GLN A 100 0.36 -6.47 10.94
N ALA A 101 -0.61 -5.71 10.43
CA ALA A 101 -1.05 -4.48 11.07
C ALA A 101 -1.63 -4.73 12.47
N GLN A 102 -1.25 -3.87 13.42
CA GLN A 102 -1.77 -3.85 14.77
C GLN A 102 -3.26 -3.49 14.77
N HIS A 103 -3.67 -2.59 13.87
CA HIS A 103 -5.07 -2.17 13.78
C HIS A 103 -5.63 -2.41 12.37
N LYS A 104 -6.54 -3.37 12.28
CA LYS A 104 -7.33 -3.69 11.09
C LYS A 104 -8.70 -3.05 11.22
N LEU A 105 -8.92 -1.98 10.48
CA LEU A 105 -10.17 -1.22 10.55
C LEU A 105 -11.18 -1.76 9.53
N PRO A 106 -12.47 -1.82 9.87
CA PRO A 106 -13.47 -2.09 8.87
C PRO A 106 -13.57 -0.93 7.88
N PRO A 107 -13.83 -1.22 6.59
CA PRO A 107 -14.18 -0.18 5.63
C PRO A 107 -15.35 0.67 6.13
N THR A 108 -15.25 1.97 5.94
CA THR A 108 -16.32 2.92 6.22
C THR A 108 -16.86 3.45 4.91
N ASP A 109 -18.02 2.91 4.51
CA ASP A 109 -18.71 3.38 3.32
C ASP A 109 -19.40 4.71 3.62
N MET A 110 -19.21 5.69 2.76
CA MET A 110 -19.95 6.94 2.79
C MET A 110 -21.05 6.92 1.73
N ALA A 111 -22.06 7.74 1.90
CA ALA A 111 -23.13 7.90 0.91
C ALA A 111 -22.57 8.18 -0.50
N PRO A 112 -23.28 7.79 -1.57
CA PRO A 112 -22.81 7.98 -2.94
C PRO A 112 -22.27 9.37 -3.17
N ASN A 113 -21.10 9.40 -3.77
CA ASN A 113 -20.24 10.55 -3.85
C ASN A 113 -20.93 11.75 -4.51
N LYS A 114 -20.95 12.87 -3.82
CA LYS A 114 -21.36 14.16 -4.36
C LYS A 114 -20.25 14.87 -5.14
N GLY A 115 -19.24 14.12 -5.57
CA GLY A 115 -18.03 14.61 -6.22
C GLY A 115 -16.80 14.52 -5.32
N ILE A 116 -15.64 14.85 -5.89
CA ILE A 116 -14.37 14.91 -5.17
C ILE A 116 -14.36 16.23 -4.38
N ASN A 117 -14.36 16.16 -3.03
CA ASN A 117 -14.30 17.35 -2.20
C ASN A 117 -13.59 17.10 -0.86
N LEU A 118 -12.95 18.13 -0.34
CA LEU A 118 -12.14 18.07 0.87
C LEU A 118 -12.98 17.85 2.15
N GLU A 119 -14.21 18.32 2.19
CA GLU A 119 -15.09 18.13 3.36
C GLU A 119 -15.45 16.65 3.52
N GLN A 120 -15.75 15.95 2.43
CA GLN A 120 -15.99 14.51 2.46
C GLN A 120 -14.74 13.75 2.92
N PHE A 121 -13.56 14.18 2.50
CA PHE A 121 -12.30 13.56 2.95
C PHE A 121 -12.06 13.78 4.44
N ARG A 122 -12.40 14.97 4.95
CA ARG A 122 -12.34 15.29 6.37
C ARG A 122 -13.29 14.42 7.18
N GLU A 123 -14.54 14.33 6.73
CA GLU A 123 -15.55 13.49 7.36
C GLU A 123 -15.08 12.02 7.43
N HIS A 124 -14.58 11.49 6.31
CA HIS A 124 -14.07 10.12 6.28
C HIS A 124 -12.82 9.94 7.18
N SER A 125 -11.93 10.92 7.22
CA SER A 125 -10.75 10.91 8.09
C SER A 125 -11.16 10.87 9.57
N ALA A 126 -12.16 11.68 9.97
CA ALA A 126 -12.70 11.69 11.32
C ALA A 126 -13.35 10.34 11.72
N LEU A 127 -14.06 9.69 10.79
CA LEU A 127 -14.63 8.36 11.03
C LEU A 127 -13.54 7.32 11.28
N ILE A 128 -12.41 7.40 10.56
CA ILE A 128 -11.24 6.55 10.78
C ILE A 128 -10.63 6.83 12.16
N ASP A 129 -10.46 8.09 12.52
CA ASP A 129 -9.86 8.49 13.80
C ASP A 129 -10.72 8.03 14.99
N ASN A 130 -12.05 8.09 14.89
CA ASN A 130 -12.96 7.53 15.86
C ASN A 130 -12.78 6.00 16.01
N GLN A 131 -12.57 5.27 14.92
CA GLN A 131 -12.29 3.84 14.98
C GLN A 131 -10.94 3.54 15.64
N LEU A 132 -9.93 4.37 15.40
CA LEU A 132 -8.59 4.23 16.00
C LEU A 132 -8.65 4.54 17.50
N ALA A 133 -9.31 5.63 17.89
CA ALA A 133 -9.49 6.01 19.29
C ALA A 133 -10.22 4.92 20.09
N ALA A 134 -11.27 4.34 19.52
CA ALA A 134 -12.01 3.23 20.15
C ALA A 134 -11.17 1.96 20.36
N ARG A 135 -10.01 1.85 19.68
CA ARG A 135 -9.06 0.73 19.79
C ARG A 135 -7.81 1.07 20.60
N GLY A 136 -7.72 2.28 21.14
CA GLY A 136 -6.53 2.74 21.83
C GLY A 136 -5.29 2.81 20.94
N ALA A 137 -5.47 3.04 19.64
CA ALA A 137 -4.36 3.13 18.70
C ALA A 137 -3.48 4.34 19.00
N THR A 138 -2.16 4.15 18.88
CA THR A 138 -1.16 5.20 19.07
C THR A 138 -0.41 5.49 17.79
N SER A 139 0.17 6.69 17.71
CA SER A 139 0.98 7.08 16.56
C SER A 139 2.12 6.10 16.30
N GLY A 140 2.38 5.81 15.03
CA GLY A 140 3.44 4.90 14.59
C GLY A 140 3.04 3.43 14.53
N GLN A 141 1.89 3.05 15.04
CA GLN A 141 1.36 1.70 14.84
C GLN A 141 0.88 1.53 13.40
N LEU A 142 1.15 0.36 12.82
CA LEU A 142 0.72 0.03 11.47
C LEU A 142 -0.80 -0.20 11.45
N ILE A 143 -1.50 0.62 10.69
CA ILE A 143 -2.95 0.56 10.54
C ILE A 143 -3.34 0.24 9.10
N THR A 144 -4.48 -0.42 8.89
CA THR A 144 -4.96 -0.79 7.56
C THR A 144 -6.47 -1.02 7.53
N GLY A 145 -7.04 -1.27 6.36
CA GLY A 145 -8.47 -1.58 6.15
C GLY A 145 -9.35 -0.35 5.99
N HIS A 146 -8.87 0.82 6.33
CA HIS A 146 -9.61 2.08 6.29
C HIS A 146 -9.64 2.74 4.90
N LYS A 147 -8.74 2.36 4.00
CA LYS A 147 -8.62 2.89 2.63
C LYS A 147 -8.32 1.79 1.62
N LYS A 148 -8.70 2.02 0.37
CA LYS A 148 -8.24 1.27 -0.80
C LYS A 148 -6.81 1.69 -1.11
N GLY A 149 -5.90 0.74 -1.27
CA GLY A 149 -4.54 1.05 -1.70
C GLY A 149 -4.52 1.53 -3.16
N VAL A 150 -3.86 2.67 -3.42
CA VAL A 150 -3.40 3.03 -4.76
C VAL A 150 -2.04 2.38 -4.94
N VAL A 151 -1.94 1.44 -5.88
CA VAL A 151 -0.82 0.49 -5.96
C VAL A 151 -0.19 0.46 -7.35
N ILE A 152 0.95 -0.21 -7.47
CA ILE A 152 1.59 -0.54 -8.74
C ILE A 152 1.74 -2.06 -8.89
N ALA A 153 1.50 -2.59 -10.08
CA ALA A 153 1.65 -4.00 -10.44
C ALA A 153 1.73 -4.15 -11.96
N ASN A 154 2.08 -5.32 -12.47
CA ASN A 154 2.08 -5.57 -13.93
C ASN A 154 0.68 -5.50 -14.56
N PHE A 155 -0.37 -5.54 -13.73
CA PHE A 155 -1.75 -5.29 -14.13
C PHE A 155 -2.04 -3.81 -14.44
N TYR A 156 -1.14 -2.91 -14.07
CA TYR A 156 -1.23 -1.47 -14.40
C TYR A 156 -1.36 -1.25 -15.90
N LYS A 157 -2.19 -0.28 -16.28
CA LYS A 157 -2.34 0.21 -17.65
C LYS A 157 -2.06 1.71 -17.70
N PRO A 158 -1.30 2.20 -18.68
CA PRO A 158 -1.07 3.64 -18.87
C PRO A 158 -2.39 4.43 -18.90
N GLY A 159 -2.42 5.59 -18.26
CA GLY A 159 -3.61 6.42 -18.14
C GLY A 159 -4.69 5.88 -17.20
N LYS A 160 -4.38 4.87 -16.39
CA LYS A 160 -5.31 4.28 -15.42
C LYS A 160 -4.73 4.30 -14.00
N VAL A 161 -5.60 4.48 -13.01
CA VAL A 161 -5.26 4.20 -11.62
C VAL A 161 -5.48 2.72 -11.34
N LEU A 162 -4.53 2.10 -10.63
CA LEU A 162 -4.69 0.75 -10.10
C LEU A 162 -4.97 0.85 -8.60
N ILE A 163 -6.13 0.33 -8.20
CA ILE A 163 -6.59 0.29 -6.81
C ILE A 163 -6.87 -1.13 -6.37
N CYS A 164 -6.68 -1.43 -5.07
CA CYS A 164 -7.04 -2.72 -4.50
C CYS A 164 -7.15 -2.69 -2.98
N CYS A 165 -7.43 -3.87 -2.45
CA CYS A 165 -7.01 -4.26 -1.10
C CYS A 165 -7.75 -3.51 0.02
N TRP A 166 -9.05 -3.21 -0.16
CA TRP A 166 -9.90 -2.76 0.92
C TRP A 166 -10.48 -3.99 1.61
N PHE A 167 -9.89 -4.37 2.74
CA PHE A 167 -10.24 -5.60 3.44
C PHE A 167 -11.23 -5.36 4.58
N ARG A 168 -12.03 -6.39 4.90
CA ARG A 168 -12.81 -6.42 6.15
C ARG A 168 -12.06 -7.20 7.21
N PRO A 169 -12.12 -6.78 8.49
CA PRO A 169 -11.59 -7.57 9.60
C PRO A 169 -12.21 -8.97 9.65
N PRO A 170 -11.55 -9.94 10.31
CA PRO A 170 -12.09 -11.28 10.51
C PRO A 170 -13.54 -11.28 11.03
N PRO A 171 -14.36 -12.31 10.66
CA PRO A 171 -13.93 -13.57 10.07
C PRO A 171 -13.78 -13.57 8.55
N ALA A 172 -13.89 -12.42 7.89
CA ALA A 172 -14.07 -12.36 6.44
C ALA A 172 -12.76 -12.31 5.62
N ALA A 173 -11.59 -12.18 6.23
CA ALA A 173 -10.40 -11.71 5.51
C ALA A 173 -9.23 -12.70 5.43
N ASP A 174 -9.47 -13.98 5.55
CA ASP A 174 -8.35 -14.95 5.65
C ASP A 174 -7.71 -15.34 4.31
N VAL A 175 -8.27 -14.92 3.19
CA VAL A 175 -7.76 -15.31 1.86
C VAL A 175 -7.67 -14.12 0.94
N PHE A 176 -6.45 -13.72 0.61
CA PHE A 176 -6.17 -12.85 -0.52
C PHE A 176 -6.13 -13.69 -1.79
N ASP A 177 -7.15 -13.57 -2.61
CA ASP A 177 -7.13 -14.04 -3.99
C ASP A 177 -7.77 -12.97 -4.88
N ASP A 178 -6.97 -12.07 -5.41
CA ASP A 178 -7.41 -11.00 -6.29
C ASP A 178 -7.91 -11.49 -7.66
N ARG A 179 -7.56 -12.72 -8.04
CA ARG A 179 -8.03 -13.37 -9.27
C ARG A 179 -9.42 -13.95 -9.13
N ARG A 180 -9.88 -14.17 -7.90
CA ARG A 180 -11.19 -14.74 -7.59
C ARG A 180 -12.13 -13.71 -6.99
N ALA A 181 -11.93 -12.45 -7.27
CA ALA A 181 -12.77 -11.34 -6.80
C ALA A 181 -14.27 -11.50 -7.17
N ILE A 182 -14.61 -12.57 -7.86
CA ILE A 182 -15.98 -12.84 -8.31
C ILE A 182 -16.44 -14.15 -7.65
N GLY A 183 -17.29 -14.06 -6.62
CA GLY A 183 -18.23 -15.13 -6.30
C GLY A 183 -18.15 -15.79 -4.93
N THR A 184 -17.29 -15.40 -3.98
CA THR A 184 -17.36 -15.97 -2.62
C THR A 184 -17.64 -14.86 -1.59
N PRO A 185 -18.89 -14.68 -1.13
CA PRO A 185 -19.23 -13.71 -0.10
C PRO A 185 -18.39 -13.95 1.16
N GLY A 186 -17.80 -12.89 1.72
CA GLY A 186 -17.16 -12.89 3.03
C GLY A 186 -15.66 -13.21 3.05
N ARG A 187 -15.03 -13.57 1.92
CA ARG A 187 -13.60 -13.95 1.87
C ARG A 187 -12.76 -13.12 0.91
N GLN A 188 -13.28 -12.00 0.44
CA GLN A 188 -12.61 -11.18 -0.59
C GLN A 188 -12.41 -9.77 -0.10
N PRO A 189 -11.41 -9.03 -0.62
CA PRO A 189 -11.34 -7.60 -0.41
C PRO A 189 -12.64 -6.95 -0.93
N VAL A 190 -13.13 -5.95 -0.21
CA VAL A 190 -14.25 -5.10 -0.65
C VAL A 190 -13.89 -4.45 -1.98
N GLN A 191 -12.61 -4.14 -2.18
CA GLN A 191 -12.06 -3.65 -3.43
C GLN A 191 -11.01 -4.64 -3.95
N PRO A 192 -11.36 -5.47 -4.93
CA PRO A 192 -10.37 -6.27 -5.66
C PRO A 192 -9.49 -5.38 -6.54
N LYS A 193 -8.42 -5.95 -7.08
CA LYS A 193 -7.52 -5.28 -8.02
C LYS A 193 -8.32 -4.77 -9.23
N SER A 194 -8.30 -3.44 -9.48
CA SER A 194 -9.07 -2.77 -10.53
C SER A 194 -8.28 -1.63 -11.16
N ASN A 195 -8.35 -1.52 -12.48
CA ASN A 195 -7.79 -0.45 -13.30
C ASN A 195 -8.82 0.15 -14.28
N ILE A 196 -10.09 0.19 -13.88
CA ILE A 196 -11.17 0.69 -14.75
C ILE A 196 -11.18 2.22 -14.85
N HIS A 197 -10.79 2.92 -13.79
CA HIS A 197 -10.79 4.38 -13.74
C HIS A 197 -9.55 4.99 -14.39
N GLY A 198 -9.69 6.22 -14.90
CA GLY A 198 -8.58 7.03 -15.37
C GLY A 198 -7.62 7.42 -14.24
N ASP A 199 -6.38 7.79 -14.57
CA ASP A 199 -5.34 8.14 -13.60
C ASP A 199 -5.54 9.51 -12.92
N PHE A 200 -6.57 10.26 -13.32
CA PHE A 200 -7.03 11.47 -12.64
C PHE A 200 -8.21 11.21 -11.69
N TYR A 201 -8.68 9.96 -11.59
CA TYR A 201 -9.77 9.60 -10.69
C TYR A 201 -9.24 9.19 -9.31
N PHE A 202 -9.87 9.72 -8.28
CA PHE A 202 -9.77 9.27 -6.89
C PHE A 202 -11.03 9.65 -6.12
N ASP A 203 -11.27 9.01 -5.00
CA ASP A 203 -12.37 9.31 -4.10
C ASP A 203 -11.92 9.25 -2.63
N TYR A 204 -12.85 9.52 -1.71
CA TYR A 204 -12.58 9.52 -0.27
C TYR A 204 -11.96 8.23 0.25
N SER A 205 -12.18 7.11 -0.42
CA SER A 205 -11.71 5.80 0.03
C SER A 205 -10.31 5.44 -0.46
N HIS A 206 -9.71 6.23 -1.36
CA HIS A 206 -8.33 6.00 -1.82
C HIS A 206 -7.31 6.36 -0.75
N GLY A 207 -6.29 5.53 -0.59
CA GLY A 207 -5.18 5.74 0.31
C GLY A 207 -3.84 5.59 -0.39
N ILE A 208 -2.93 6.52 -0.12
CA ILE A 208 -1.58 6.50 -0.66
C ILE A 208 -0.63 6.07 0.45
N ARG A 209 -0.01 4.92 0.28
CA ARG A 209 1.03 4.44 1.20
C ARG A 209 2.33 4.30 0.44
N LEU A 210 3.38 4.87 0.98
CA LEU A 210 4.71 4.80 0.38
C LEU A 210 5.53 3.69 1.00
N VAL A 211 6.42 3.13 0.17
CA VAL A 211 7.46 2.17 0.55
C VAL A 211 8.80 2.88 0.46
N HIS A 212 9.60 2.76 1.52
CA HIS A 212 10.90 3.41 1.62
C HIS A 212 11.82 2.99 0.46
N PRO A 213 12.68 3.89 -0.05
CA PRO A 213 13.56 3.59 -1.17
C PRO A 213 14.57 2.47 -0.91
N ILE A 214 14.90 2.22 0.35
CA ILE A 214 15.86 1.18 0.76
C ILE A 214 15.15 0.12 1.58
N ALA A 215 15.37 -1.13 1.23
CA ALA A 215 14.97 -2.35 1.94
C ALA A 215 16.19 -3.09 2.49
N VAL A 216 15.96 -4.11 3.30
CA VAL A 216 17.03 -5.03 3.77
C VAL A 216 16.68 -6.43 3.25
N LEU A 217 17.49 -6.95 2.35
CA LEU A 217 17.35 -8.30 1.77
C LEU A 217 18.47 -9.20 2.32
N ASN A 218 18.08 -10.28 2.98
CA ASN A 218 19.03 -11.24 3.57
C ASN A 218 20.13 -10.55 4.43
N GLY A 219 19.70 -9.53 5.20
CA GLY A 219 20.59 -8.76 6.06
C GLY A 219 21.38 -7.64 5.38
N GLN A 220 21.21 -7.42 4.07
CA GLN A 220 21.93 -6.37 3.32
C GLN A 220 20.97 -5.30 2.79
N GLU A 221 21.36 -4.03 2.91
CA GLU A 221 20.60 -2.93 2.33
C GLU A 221 20.62 -3.02 0.80
N ILE A 222 19.44 -2.83 0.18
CA ILE A 222 19.24 -2.87 -1.26
C ILE A 222 18.22 -1.80 -1.65
N PRO A 223 18.37 -1.14 -2.80
CA PRO A 223 17.29 -0.32 -3.34
C PRO A 223 16.00 -1.12 -3.54
N THR A 224 14.90 -0.67 -2.95
CA THR A 224 13.59 -1.34 -3.06
C THR A 224 13.18 -1.53 -4.51
N ALA A 225 13.52 -0.59 -5.40
CA ALA A 225 13.29 -0.69 -6.83
C ALA A 225 13.95 -1.93 -7.45
N GLN A 226 15.15 -2.30 -6.98
CA GLN A 226 15.83 -3.51 -7.46
C GLN A 226 15.10 -4.78 -7.03
N VAL A 227 14.56 -4.81 -5.80
CA VAL A 227 13.74 -5.95 -5.35
C VAL A 227 12.50 -6.12 -6.23
N TYR A 228 11.81 -5.02 -6.53
CA TYR A 228 10.59 -5.07 -7.36
C TYR A 228 10.84 -5.61 -8.78
N GLN A 229 12.04 -5.38 -9.31
CA GLN A 229 12.41 -5.80 -10.68
C GLN A 229 13.25 -7.08 -10.72
N HIS A 230 13.67 -7.61 -9.57
CA HIS A 230 14.56 -8.77 -9.54
C HIS A 230 13.83 -10.05 -9.98
N PRO A 231 14.43 -10.88 -10.85
CA PRO A 231 13.79 -12.12 -11.33
C PRO A 231 13.36 -13.07 -10.23
N VAL A 232 14.09 -13.12 -9.11
CA VAL A 232 13.83 -14.01 -7.98
C VAL A 232 13.12 -13.25 -6.84
N TYR A 233 13.68 -12.15 -6.37
CA TYR A 233 13.19 -11.50 -5.15
C TYR A 233 11.89 -10.73 -5.31
N SER A 234 11.47 -10.44 -6.55
CA SER A 234 10.16 -9.85 -6.80
C SER A 234 9.00 -10.70 -6.29
N ASN A 235 9.18 -12.01 -6.13
CA ASN A 235 8.14 -12.89 -5.59
C ASN A 235 7.75 -12.58 -4.13
N LEU A 236 8.63 -11.89 -3.39
CA LEU A 236 8.33 -11.42 -2.03
C LEU A 236 7.34 -10.25 -2.01
N VAL A 237 7.24 -9.51 -3.10
CA VAL A 237 6.51 -8.23 -3.20
C VAL A 237 5.50 -8.16 -4.34
N SER A 238 5.44 -9.16 -5.21
CA SER A 238 4.57 -9.20 -6.39
C SER A 238 4.12 -10.62 -6.69
N ASP A 239 2.86 -10.80 -7.07
CA ASP A 239 2.31 -12.06 -7.58
C ASP A 239 2.34 -12.14 -9.12
N ASP A 240 2.75 -11.07 -9.77
CA ASP A 240 2.83 -10.93 -11.23
C ASP A 240 4.28 -11.09 -11.76
N GLY A 241 5.24 -11.46 -10.89
CA GLY A 241 6.68 -11.49 -11.19
C GLY A 241 7.34 -10.12 -11.14
N PRO A 242 8.54 -9.96 -11.74
CA PRO A 242 9.27 -8.70 -11.78
C PRO A 242 8.42 -7.58 -12.39
N LEU A 243 8.37 -6.42 -11.71
CA LEU A 243 7.58 -5.29 -12.20
C LEU A 243 8.25 -4.64 -13.41
N ARG A 244 7.50 -4.47 -14.49
CA ARG A 244 7.92 -3.79 -15.70
C ARG A 244 7.88 -2.27 -15.57
N VAL A 245 6.93 -1.76 -14.79
CA VAL A 245 6.74 -0.34 -14.50
C VAL A 245 6.74 -0.17 -12.98
N LEU A 246 7.63 0.67 -12.47
CA LEU A 246 7.80 0.90 -11.04
C LEU A 246 7.03 2.12 -10.54
N ARG A 247 6.70 3.04 -11.42
CA ARG A 247 6.22 4.38 -11.06
C ARG A 247 5.14 4.85 -12.02
N TYR A 248 4.16 5.54 -11.48
CA TYR A 248 3.24 6.31 -12.29
C TYR A 248 3.97 7.49 -12.96
N PRO A 249 3.51 7.93 -14.14
CA PRO A 249 4.12 9.06 -14.85
C PRO A 249 3.97 10.35 -14.04
N THR A 250 5.05 11.12 -13.96
CA THR A 250 5.07 12.43 -13.32
C THR A 250 6.22 13.28 -13.87
N ASN A 251 6.05 14.60 -13.84
CA ASN A 251 7.09 15.55 -14.22
C ASN A 251 8.10 15.83 -13.10
N VAL A 252 7.90 15.26 -11.91
CA VAL A 252 8.81 15.40 -10.78
C VAL A 252 9.87 14.29 -10.87
N PRO A 253 11.14 14.63 -11.09
CA PRO A 253 12.20 13.64 -11.14
C PRO A 253 12.42 13.01 -9.77
N VAL A 254 13.01 11.81 -9.76
CA VAL A 254 13.45 11.17 -8.53
C VAL A 254 14.58 12.00 -7.92
N THR A 255 14.42 12.41 -6.66
CA THR A 255 15.49 13.05 -5.90
C THR A 255 16.62 12.04 -5.69
N PRO A 256 17.85 12.36 -6.08
CA PRO A 256 18.97 11.46 -5.86
C PRO A 256 19.09 11.09 -4.37
N SER A 257 19.47 9.85 -4.11
CA SER A 257 19.90 9.49 -2.75
C SER A 257 21.13 10.33 -2.41
N PRO A 258 21.25 10.86 -1.17
CA PRO A 258 22.51 11.49 -0.76
C PRO A 258 23.63 10.49 -1.06
N THR A 259 24.58 10.91 -1.87
CA THR A 259 25.71 10.12 -2.31
C THR A 259 26.55 9.70 -1.11
N ALA A 260 26.27 8.60 -0.57
CA ALA A 260 27.12 7.78 0.27
C ALA A 260 26.36 6.56 0.79
N PHE A 261 25.45 5.99 0.02
CA PHE A 261 25.34 4.55 0.06
C PHE A 261 26.41 3.96 -0.88
N ALA A 262 27.65 4.42 -0.72
CA ALA A 262 28.76 3.53 -0.91
C ALA A 262 28.48 2.37 0.05
N TYR A 263 28.32 1.17 -0.48
CA TYR A 263 28.33 -0.08 0.25
C TYR A 263 29.52 -0.09 1.22
N ARG A 264 29.39 0.60 2.35
CA ARG A 264 30.19 0.32 3.52
C ARG A 264 29.46 -0.84 4.17
N SER A 265 30.06 -2.00 4.06
CA SER A 265 29.89 -3.05 5.05
C SER A 265 30.16 -2.43 6.41
N VAL A 266 29.17 -1.82 7.01
CA VAL A 266 29.19 -1.56 8.43
C VAL A 266 29.01 -2.95 9.01
N GLN A 267 30.10 -3.51 9.53
CA GLN A 267 30.01 -4.57 10.51
C GLN A 267 29.20 -3.97 11.66
N ARG A 268 27.90 -4.13 11.61
CA ARG A 268 27.06 -3.98 12.79
C ARG A 268 27.35 -5.22 13.63
N GLU A 269 27.67 -5.00 14.90
CA GLU A 269 27.42 -6.02 15.91
C GLU A 269 26.01 -6.58 15.63
N ASP A 270 25.92 -7.89 15.52
CA ASP A 270 24.67 -8.58 15.16
C ASP A 270 23.53 -8.01 16.00
N PRO A 271 22.49 -7.43 15.39
CA PRO A 271 21.30 -7.10 16.15
C PRO A 271 20.81 -8.40 16.79
N PRO A 272 20.21 -8.35 18.00
CA PRO A 272 19.65 -9.55 18.60
C PRO A 272 18.76 -10.21 17.55
N PRO A 273 18.79 -11.54 17.42
CA PRO A 273 18.03 -12.24 16.41
C PRO A 273 16.59 -11.77 16.47
N LEU A 274 16.10 -11.18 15.36
CA LEU A 274 14.69 -10.85 15.24
C LEU A 274 13.94 -12.14 15.46
N ASP A 275 13.02 -12.14 16.41
CA ASP A 275 12.15 -13.26 16.66
C ASP A 275 11.20 -13.45 15.44
N PHE A 276 11.66 -14.26 14.49
CA PHE A 276 10.89 -14.62 13.30
C PHE A 276 9.77 -15.63 13.59
N ALA A 277 9.53 -16.01 14.85
CA ALA A 277 8.46 -16.94 15.20
C ALA A 277 7.07 -16.48 14.74
N HIS A 278 6.93 -15.21 14.45
CA HIS A 278 5.71 -14.61 13.88
C HIS A 278 5.84 -14.20 12.41
N VAL A 279 6.96 -14.49 11.73
CA VAL A 279 7.07 -14.29 10.29
C VAL A 279 6.29 -15.39 9.58
N PHE A 280 5.14 -15.06 9.05
CA PHE A 280 4.36 -15.97 8.24
C PHE A 280 5.17 -16.37 7.01
N THR A 281 5.61 -17.63 6.96
CA THR A 281 6.18 -18.24 5.76
C THR A 281 5.09 -18.32 4.70
N MET A 282 5.36 -17.76 3.51
CA MET A 282 4.52 -18.07 2.36
C MET A 282 4.77 -19.51 1.94
N PRO A 283 3.72 -20.29 1.60
CA PRO A 283 3.91 -21.45 0.75
C PRO A 283 4.69 -21.02 -0.49
N SER A 284 5.64 -21.82 -0.93
CA SER A 284 6.38 -21.51 -2.15
C SER A 284 5.39 -21.31 -3.31
N ILE A 285 5.76 -20.52 -4.33
CA ILE A 285 4.91 -20.35 -5.54
C ILE A 285 4.60 -21.70 -6.16
N SER A 286 5.50 -22.67 -6.03
CA SER A 286 5.28 -24.07 -6.45
C SER A 286 4.17 -24.76 -5.64
N ASP A 287 4.14 -24.57 -4.32
CA ASP A 287 3.11 -25.17 -3.46
C ASP A 287 1.74 -24.54 -3.72
N TYR A 288 1.71 -23.24 -3.95
CA TYR A 288 0.49 -22.53 -4.35
C TYR A 288 -0.01 -22.98 -5.73
N ALA A 289 0.90 -23.13 -6.70
CA ALA A 289 0.55 -23.63 -8.03
C ALA A 289 0.07 -25.09 -7.98
N LEU A 290 0.72 -25.94 -7.19
CA LEU A 290 0.36 -27.33 -7.00
C LEU A 290 -0.99 -27.48 -6.29
N ASP A 291 -1.24 -26.70 -5.24
CA ASP A 291 -2.54 -26.70 -4.58
C ASP A 291 -3.67 -26.24 -5.51
N LYS A 292 -3.42 -25.25 -6.35
CA LYS A 292 -4.36 -24.79 -7.37
C LYS A 292 -4.68 -25.86 -8.40
N ILE A 293 -3.68 -26.59 -8.88
CA ILE A 293 -3.87 -27.72 -9.80
C ILE A 293 -4.69 -28.84 -9.11
N ARG A 294 -4.41 -29.10 -7.84
CA ARG A 294 -5.14 -30.07 -7.02
C ARG A 294 -6.61 -29.67 -6.85
N GLN A 295 -6.89 -28.44 -6.53
CA GLN A 295 -8.25 -27.90 -6.39
C GLN A 295 -9.03 -27.94 -7.71
N GLN A 296 -8.38 -27.61 -8.82
CA GLN A 296 -8.99 -27.71 -10.16
C GLN A 296 -9.33 -29.16 -10.53
N ARG A 297 -8.47 -30.11 -10.22
CA ARG A 297 -8.75 -31.55 -10.44
C ARG A 297 -9.91 -32.06 -9.59
N ILE A 298 -9.98 -31.64 -8.33
CA ILE A 298 -11.11 -31.99 -7.43
C ILE A 298 -12.42 -31.39 -7.96
N ALA A 299 -12.42 -30.14 -8.42
CA ALA A 299 -13.60 -29.50 -8.98
C ALA A 299 -14.07 -30.18 -10.29
N LEU A 300 -13.14 -30.54 -11.15
CA LEU A 300 -13.43 -31.28 -12.38
C LEU A 300 -14.00 -32.67 -12.09
N ALA A 301 -13.40 -33.42 -11.13
CA ALA A 301 -13.89 -34.74 -10.74
C ALA A 301 -15.30 -34.68 -10.12
N ARG A 302 -15.63 -33.60 -9.36
CA ARG A 302 -16.99 -33.36 -8.85
C ARG A 302 -17.99 -33.10 -9.98
N ARG A 303 -17.62 -32.26 -10.98
CA ARG A 303 -18.49 -31.98 -12.15
C ARG A 303 -18.77 -33.24 -12.98
N LEU A 304 -17.78 -34.11 -13.14
CA LEU A 304 -17.94 -35.37 -13.90
C LEU A 304 -18.83 -36.39 -13.17
N ARG A 305 -18.88 -36.37 -11.82
CA ARG A 305 -19.76 -37.24 -11.01
C ARG A 305 -21.21 -36.77 -10.94
N THR A 306 -21.47 -35.48 -11.23
CA THR A 306 -22.85 -34.94 -11.25
C THR A 306 -23.46 -34.93 -12.66
N ALA A 307 -22.70 -35.34 -13.67
CA ALA A 307 -23.13 -35.44 -15.07
C ALA A 307 -23.36 -36.92 -15.52
N SER A 308 -23.19 -37.86 -14.59
CA SER A 308 -23.56 -39.29 -14.72
C SER A 308 -24.72 -39.60 -13.75
#